data_429e8979226f7e2e604ad922c4d716c4
#
_entry.id   429e8979226f7e2e604ad922c4d716c4
#
_cell.length_a   1.000
_cell.length_b   1.000
_cell.length_c   1.000
_cell.angle_alpha   90.00
_cell.angle_beta   90.00
_cell.angle_gamma   90.00
#
_symmetry.space_group_name_H-M   'P 1'
#
loop_
_entity.id
_entity.type
_entity.pdbx_description
1 polymer ?
#
loop_
_entity_poly.entity_id
_entity_poly.type
_entity_poly.pdbx_seq_one_letter_code
_entity_poly.pdbx_strand_id
1 'polypeptide(L)'
;MVIGGNGSQSGALALSQMGLDVVGVASTIDNDLAGSEITIGVDTALNIALEAIDRLKVTASSHKRAFLVEVMGRNCGYLALMAGIAGGAESVVIPEAEVEPEVIVDNIQNAYARGKAHALVVVAEGARNNALRLAEHFAAHQKQIGFDMRVTTLGHVQRGGTPGAFDRLLATRLAAAAVEHLQRGEHGRLIGLVKGEVRATPLAEIVGMPKAIDLELIKLQKVLAQ
;
A
#
# COMPACT_ATOMS: atom_id res chain seq x y z
N MET A 1 18.42 1.32 -18.90
CA MET A 1 17.76 1.55 -17.59
C MET A 1 16.33 1.04 -17.68
N VAL A 2 15.87 0.25 -16.70
CA VAL A 2 14.48 -0.26 -16.60
C VAL A 2 13.85 0.25 -15.31
N ILE A 3 12.81 1.07 -15.43
CA ILE A 3 12.09 1.67 -14.29
C ILE A 3 10.78 0.91 -14.11
N GLY A 4 10.55 0.30 -12.94
CA GLY A 4 9.32 -0.43 -12.69
C GLY A 4 9.36 -1.36 -11.49
N GLY A 5 8.25 -2.07 -11.28
CA GLY A 5 8.06 -3.07 -10.23
C GLY A 5 8.51 -4.49 -10.62
N ASN A 6 8.03 -5.50 -9.89
CA ASN A 6 8.46 -6.90 -10.01
C ASN A 6 8.50 -7.43 -11.45
N GLY A 7 7.44 -7.24 -12.23
CA GLY A 7 7.41 -7.69 -13.63
C GLY A 7 8.49 -7.05 -14.52
N SER A 8 8.70 -5.74 -14.36
CA SER A 8 9.74 -5.01 -15.10
C SER A 8 11.14 -5.46 -14.69
N GLN A 9 11.38 -5.72 -13.41
CA GLN A 9 12.67 -6.17 -12.92
C GLN A 9 12.96 -7.63 -13.32
N SER A 10 11.93 -8.47 -13.42
CA SER A 10 12.06 -9.81 -14.00
C SER A 10 12.51 -9.74 -15.48
N GLY A 11 11.92 -8.83 -16.25
CA GLY A 11 12.37 -8.56 -17.62
C GLY A 11 13.79 -8.00 -17.68
N ALA A 12 14.16 -7.09 -16.77
CA ALA A 12 15.52 -6.55 -16.66
C ALA A 12 16.55 -7.65 -16.36
N LEU A 13 16.23 -8.59 -15.46
CA LEU A 13 17.09 -9.74 -15.18
C LEU A 13 17.28 -10.61 -16.42
N ALA A 14 16.21 -10.94 -17.14
CA ALA A 14 16.30 -11.74 -18.36
C ALA A 14 17.16 -11.05 -19.43
N LEU A 15 16.99 -9.76 -19.64
CA LEU A 15 17.81 -8.97 -20.56
C LEU A 15 19.29 -8.96 -20.14
N SER A 16 19.57 -8.81 -18.85
CA SER A 16 20.94 -8.86 -18.33
C SER A 16 21.60 -10.22 -18.54
N GLN A 17 20.83 -11.31 -18.35
CA GLN A 17 21.31 -12.67 -18.62
C GLN A 17 21.60 -12.94 -20.12
N MET A 18 20.96 -12.17 -21.01
CA MET A 18 21.25 -12.20 -22.47
C MET A 18 22.47 -11.33 -22.85
N GLY A 19 23.15 -10.72 -21.87
CA GLY A 19 24.35 -9.92 -22.10
C GLY A 19 24.09 -8.43 -22.34
N LEU A 20 22.87 -7.94 -22.06
CA LEU A 20 22.59 -6.51 -22.16
C LEU A 20 22.96 -5.78 -20.86
N ASP A 21 23.55 -4.59 -20.99
CA ASP A 21 23.90 -3.73 -19.88
C ASP A 21 22.64 -3.03 -19.33
N VAL A 22 22.04 -3.65 -18.31
CA VAL A 22 20.78 -3.18 -17.73
C VAL A 22 20.95 -2.85 -16.25
N VAL A 23 20.40 -1.71 -15.84
CA VAL A 23 20.21 -1.34 -14.43
C VAL A 23 18.72 -1.07 -14.19
N GLY A 24 18.17 -1.67 -13.14
CA GLY A 24 16.80 -1.47 -12.68
C GLY A 24 16.70 -0.29 -11.74
N VAL A 25 15.53 0.36 -11.71
CA VAL A 25 15.15 1.39 -10.73
C VAL A 25 13.83 0.99 -10.08
N ALA A 26 13.78 0.99 -8.74
CA ALA A 26 12.63 0.56 -7.96
C ALA A 26 11.46 1.55 -8.06
N SER A 27 10.43 1.22 -8.84
CA SER A 27 9.25 2.07 -9.07
C SER A 27 7.99 1.24 -9.17
N THR A 28 7.16 1.28 -8.13
CA THR A 28 5.82 0.68 -8.07
C THR A 28 5.07 1.30 -6.90
N ILE A 29 3.75 1.46 -7.00
CA ILE A 29 2.92 1.91 -5.88
C ILE A 29 2.69 0.80 -4.85
N ASP A 30 2.84 -0.47 -5.25
CA ASP A 30 2.50 -1.62 -4.40
C ASP A 30 3.49 -1.82 -3.25
N ASN A 31 4.69 -1.24 -3.36
CA ASN A 31 5.83 -1.39 -2.42
C ASN A 31 6.24 -2.85 -2.14
N ASP A 32 5.99 -3.73 -3.10
CA ASP A 32 6.17 -5.18 -3.01
C ASP A 32 7.52 -5.68 -3.56
N LEU A 33 8.41 -4.76 -3.99
CA LEU A 33 9.69 -5.08 -4.60
C LEU A 33 10.78 -5.23 -3.55
N ALA A 34 11.38 -6.42 -3.45
CA ALA A 34 12.57 -6.64 -2.64
C ALA A 34 13.74 -5.76 -3.12
N GLY A 35 14.67 -5.39 -2.22
CA GLY A 35 15.81 -4.53 -2.55
C GLY A 35 15.51 -3.02 -2.45
N SER A 36 14.29 -2.63 -2.03
CA SER A 36 14.00 -1.24 -1.67
C SER A 36 12.99 -1.17 -0.52
N GLU A 37 13.26 -0.35 0.49
CA GLU A 37 12.34 -0.09 1.62
C GLU A 37 11.09 0.63 1.15
N ILE A 38 11.27 1.60 0.26
CA ILE A 38 10.19 2.32 -0.40
C ILE A 38 10.50 2.45 -1.88
N THR A 39 9.47 2.35 -2.71
CA THR A 39 9.58 2.46 -4.16
C THR A 39 8.94 3.75 -4.65
N ILE A 40 9.42 4.27 -5.79
CA ILE A 40 8.88 5.48 -6.41
C ILE A 40 7.39 5.27 -6.72
N GLY A 41 6.56 6.21 -6.31
CA GLY A 41 5.12 6.22 -6.51
C GLY A 41 4.29 5.88 -5.28
N VAL A 42 4.89 5.26 -4.26
CA VAL A 42 4.19 4.87 -3.02
C VAL A 42 3.65 6.09 -2.26
N ASP A 43 4.49 7.11 -2.05
CA ASP A 43 4.08 8.33 -1.35
C ASP A 43 2.92 9.02 -2.06
N THR A 44 2.97 9.10 -3.39
CA THR A 44 1.89 9.66 -4.19
C THR A 44 0.58 8.87 -4.03
N ALA A 45 0.65 7.54 -4.10
CA ALA A 45 -0.54 6.69 -3.95
C ALA A 45 -1.12 6.76 -2.53
N LEU A 46 -0.28 6.87 -1.50
CA LEU A 46 -0.70 7.08 -0.11
C LEU A 46 -1.41 8.43 0.07
N ASN A 47 -0.86 9.50 -0.47
CA ASN A 47 -1.46 10.83 -0.38
C ASN A 47 -2.85 10.88 -1.05
N ILE A 48 -3.04 10.19 -2.19
CA ILE A 48 -4.37 10.06 -2.82
C ILE A 48 -5.33 9.28 -1.93
N ALA A 49 -4.89 8.20 -1.29
CA ALA A 49 -5.72 7.44 -0.36
C ALA A 49 -6.11 8.28 0.86
N LEU A 50 -5.18 9.03 1.45
CA LEU A 50 -5.42 9.91 2.60
C LEU A 50 -6.37 11.05 2.24
N GLU A 51 -6.20 11.69 1.09
CA GLU A 51 -7.12 12.74 0.64
C GLU A 51 -8.55 12.19 0.50
N ALA A 52 -8.73 11.00 -0.07
CA ALA A 52 -10.03 10.36 -0.17
C ALA A 52 -10.62 10.03 1.21
N ILE A 53 -9.82 9.47 2.12
CA ILE A 53 -10.21 9.16 3.50
C ILE A 53 -10.67 10.42 4.23
N ASP A 54 -9.92 11.51 4.16
CA ASP A 54 -10.23 12.75 4.85
C ASP A 54 -11.54 13.37 4.32
N ARG A 55 -11.76 13.34 3.02
CA ARG A 55 -13.04 13.76 2.41
C ARG A 55 -14.23 12.92 2.90
N LEU A 56 -14.04 11.60 3.03
CA LEU A 56 -15.07 10.69 3.53
C LEU A 56 -15.38 10.93 5.01
N LYS A 57 -14.38 11.20 5.86
CA LYS A 57 -14.57 11.51 7.28
C LYS A 57 -15.45 12.73 7.50
N VAL A 58 -15.30 13.79 6.70
CA VAL A 58 -16.16 14.98 6.78
C VAL A 58 -17.62 14.60 6.53
N THR A 59 -17.89 13.72 5.57
CA THR A 59 -19.25 13.24 5.27
C THR A 59 -19.76 12.25 6.33
N ALA A 60 -18.87 11.45 6.90
CA ALA A 60 -19.20 10.39 7.86
C ALA A 60 -19.74 10.93 9.20
N SER A 61 -19.20 12.05 9.65
CA SER A 61 -19.52 12.63 10.98
C SER A 61 -20.98 13.04 11.14
N SER A 62 -21.73 13.21 10.04
CA SER A 62 -23.13 13.66 10.09
C SER A 62 -24.16 12.54 10.25
N HIS A 63 -23.82 11.24 10.20
CA HIS A 63 -24.83 10.18 10.09
C HIS A 63 -24.48 8.83 10.74
N LYS A 64 -23.60 8.71 11.73
CA LYS A 64 -23.18 7.41 12.34
C LYS A 64 -22.94 6.35 11.27
N ARG A 65 -22.15 6.65 10.25
CA ARG A 65 -21.84 5.74 9.15
C ARG A 65 -20.44 5.18 9.30
N ALA A 66 -20.29 3.92 8.99
CA ALA A 66 -18.98 3.31 8.79
C ALA A 66 -18.60 3.37 7.29
N PHE A 67 -17.37 3.72 7.01
CA PHE A 67 -16.82 3.75 5.67
C PHE A 67 -15.79 2.66 5.47
N LEU A 68 -15.91 1.93 4.40
CA LEU A 68 -14.93 0.97 3.93
C LEU A 68 -14.26 1.55 2.69
N VAL A 69 -12.95 1.73 2.76
CA VAL A 69 -12.15 2.27 1.66
C VAL A 69 -11.21 1.20 1.16
N GLU A 70 -11.42 0.75 -0.08
CA GLU A 70 -10.52 -0.19 -0.74
C GLU A 70 -9.44 0.58 -1.48
N VAL A 71 -8.19 0.16 -1.26
CA VAL A 71 -7.00 0.73 -1.88
C VAL A 71 -6.27 -0.33 -2.69
N MET A 72 -5.51 0.12 -3.69
CA MET A 72 -4.64 -0.73 -4.51
C MET A 72 -3.49 -1.33 -3.69
N GLY A 73 -2.70 -2.19 -4.29
CA GLY A 73 -1.52 -2.84 -3.71
C GLY A 73 -1.37 -4.29 -4.16
N ARG A 74 -2.25 -4.79 -5.03
CA ARG A 74 -2.30 -6.19 -5.46
C ARG A 74 -2.30 -7.14 -4.27
N ASN A 75 -1.27 -7.99 -4.15
CA ASN A 75 -1.11 -8.95 -3.06
C ASN A 75 -0.29 -8.40 -1.89
N CYS A 76 -0.03 -7.09 -1.85
CA CYS A 76 0.70 -6.42 -0.79
C CYS A 76 -0.21 -5.42 -0.06
N GLY A 77 -0.36 -5.60 1.24
CA GLY A 77 -1.19 -4.75 2.09
C GLY A 77 -0.54 -3.44 2.53
N TYR A 78 0.65 -3.11 2.03
CA TYR A 78 1.41 -1.94 2.50
C TYR A 78 0.62 -0.63 2.40
N LEU A 79 0.01 -0.35 1.24
CA LEU A 79 -0.78 0.88 1.05
C LEU A 79 -1.98 0.93 1.99
N ALA A 80 -2.70 -0.19 2.17
CA ALA A 80 -3.84 -0.27 3.08
C ALA A 80 -3.42 -0.05 4.53
N LEU A 81 -2.32 -0.68 4.96
CA LEU A 81 -1.80 -0.56 6.32
C LEU A 81 -1.37 0.87 6.62
N MET A 82 -0.58 1.49 5.75
CA MET A 82 -0.09 2.85 5.94
C MET A 82 -1.21 3.89 5.86
N ALA A 83 -2.13 3.74 4.90
CA ALA A 83 -3.30 4.60 4.80
C ALA A 83 -4.24 4.45 6.01
N GLY A 84 -4.39 3.22 6.53
CA GLY A 84 -5.18 2.94 7.72
C GLY A 84 -4.59 3.55 8.99
N ILE A 85 -3.26 3.43 9.18
CA ILE A 85 -2.56 4.06 10.31
C ILE A 85 -2.68 5.58 10.23
N ALA A 86 -2.30 6.18 9.11
CA ALA A 86 -2.32 7.63 8.94
C ALA A 86 -3.74 8.19 8.90
N GLY A 87 -4.70 7.43 8.38
CA GLY A 87 -6.11 7.76 8.34
C GLY A 87 -6.88 7.48 9.64
N GLY A 88 -6.28 6.83 10.64
CA GLY A 88 -6.93 6.51 11.93
C GLY A 88 -8.07 5.50 11.78
N ALA A 89 -7.86 4.44 10.99
CA ALA A 89 -8.86 3.40 10.75
C ALA A 89 -9.05 2.50 11.98
N GLU A 90 -10.31 2.12 12.26
CA GLU A 90 -10.68 1.15 13.29
C GLU A 90 -10.28 -0.27 12.92
N SER A 91 -10.21 -0.57 11.61
CA SER A 91 -9.72 -1.85 11.11
C SER A 91 -8.96 -1.66 9.80
N VAL A 92 -7.93 -2.48 9.62
CA VAL A 92 -7.21 -2.60 8.35
C VAL A 92 -7.19 -4.07 7.96
N VAL A 93 -7.61 -4.36 6.72
CA VAL A 93 -7.68 -5.71 6.17
C VAL A 93 -6.65 -5.85 5.06
N ILE A 94 -5.68 -6.73 5.24
CA ILE A 94 -4.56 -6.94 4.32
C ILE A 94 -4.33 -8.43 4.07
N PRO A 95 -3.76 -8.80 2.92
CA PRO A 95 -3.50 -10.21 2.60
C PRO A 95 -2.58 -10.91 3.61
N GLU A 96 -1.62 -10.17 4.20
CA GLU A 96 -0.63 -10.69 5.14
C GLU A 96 -1.18 -10.92 6.55
N ALA A 97 -2.33 -10.30 6.88
CA ALA A 97 -3.00 -10.43 8.17
C ALA A 97 -4.51 -10.30 7.98
N GLU A 98 -5.13 -11.39 7.58
CA GLU A 98 -6.57 -11.44 7.35
C GLU A 98 -7.37 -11.17 8.63
N VAL A 99 -8.47 -10.47 8.46
CA VAL A 99 -9.40 -10.13 9.55
C VAL A 99 -10.78 -10.66 9.16
N GLU A 100 -11.42 -11.36 10.09
CA GLU A 100 -12.78 -11.87 9.84
C GLU A 100 -13.81 -10.72 9.99
N PRO A 101 -14.94 -10.77 9.22
CA PRO A 101 -15.92 -9.70 9.21
C PRO A 101 -16.50 -9.37 10.59
N GLU A 102 -16.66 -10.36 11.45
CA GLU A 102 -17.18 -10.20 12.82
C GLU A 102 -16.25 -9.34 13.68
N VAL A 103 -14.93 -9.49 13.54
CA VAL A 103 -13.94 -8.69 14.25
C VAL A 103 -14.01 -7.22 13.79
N ILE A 104 -14.27 -6.99 12.50
CA ILE A 104 -14.45 -5.64 11.96
C ILE A 104 -15.69 -4.99 12.57
N VAL A 105 -16.81 -5.75 12.68
CA VAL A 105 -18.04 -5.28 13.32
C VAL A 105 -17.78 -4.88 14.76
N ASP A 106 -17.10 -5.75 15.54
CA ASP A 106 -16.79 -5.50 16.94
C ASP A 106 -15.94 -4.22 17.11
N ASN A 107 -14.93 -4.04 16.25
CA ASN A 107 -14.08 -2.84 16.28
C ASN A 107 -14.88 -1.56 16.00
N ILE A 108 -15.81 -1.59 15.05
CA ILE A 108 -16.68 -0.46 14.71
C ILE A 108 -17.66 -0.17 15.85
N GLN A 109 -18.29 -1.21 16.41
CA GLN A 109 -19.23 -1.06 17.54
C GLN A 109 -18.53 -0.48 18.78
N ASN A 110 -17.31 -0.98 19.07
CA ASN A 110 -16.49 -0.45 20.16
C ASN A 110 -16.11 1.02 19.93
N ALA A 111 -15.79 1.41 18.68
CA ALA A 111 -15.51 2.81 18.36
C ALA A 111 -16.73 3.71 18.61
N TYR A 112 -17.93 3.28 18.21
CA TYR A 112 -19.16 4.01 18.51
C TYR A 112 -19.48 4.05 20.00
N ALA A 113 -19.25 2.95 20.73
CA ALA A 113 -19.44 2.91 22.19
C ALA A 113 -18.52 3.90 22.93
N ARG A 114 -17.32 4.16 22.39
CA ARG A 114 -16.41 5.20 22.89
C ARG A 114 -16.76 6.62 22.45
N GLY A 115 -17.86 6.80 21.72
CA GLY A 115 -18.35 8.13 21.29
C GLY A 115 -17.78 8.63 19.97
N LYS A 116 -17.08 7.80 19.17
CA LYS A 116 -16.67 8.21 17.83
C LYS A 116 -17.90 8.47 16.94
N ALA A 117 -17.86 9.54 16.16
CA ALA A 117 -18.97 9.94 15.29
C ALA A 117 -19.02 9.13 13.98
N HIS A 118 -17.92 8.52 13.58
CA HIS A 118 -17.76 7.71 12.37
C HIS A 118 -16.76 6.58 12.62
N ALA A 119 -16.78 5.57 11.76
CA ALA A 119 -15.78 4.52 11.73
C ALA A 119 -15.23 4.32 10.31
N LEU A 120 -13.96 4.00 10.22
CA LEU A 120 -13.22 3.79 8.98
C LEU A 120 -12.61 2.39 8.96
N VAL A 121 -12.81 1.69 7.86
CA VAL A 121 -12.13 0.42 7.55
C VAL A 121 -11.34 0.62 6.26
N VAL A 122 -10.05 0.32 6.27
CA VAL A 122 -9.22 0.34 5.05
C VAL A 122 -8.91 -1.08 4.63
N VAL A 123 -9.13 -1.38 3.36
CA VAL A 123 -9.02 -2.74 2.81
C VAL A 123 -8.08 -2.76 1.62
N ALA A 124 -7.14 -3.68 1.60
CA ALA A 124 -6.33 -3.94 0.42
C ALA A 124 -7.15 -4.71 -0.64
N GLU A 125 -7.07 -4.33 -1.91
CA GLU A 125 -7.77 -4.99 -3.02
C GLU A 125 -7.48 -6.51 -3.11
N GLY A 126 -6.28 -6.93 -2.66
CA GLY A 126 -5.84 -8.32 -2.67
C GLY A 126 -6.19 -9.13 -1.43
N ALA A 127 -6.86 -8.54 -0.44
CA ALA A 127 -7.31 -9.28 0.75
C ALA A 127 -8.38 -10.31 0.38
N ARG A 128 -8.40 -11.45 1.08
CA ARG A 128 -9.46 -12.45 0.92
C ARG A 128 -10.84 -11.85 1.20
N ASN A 129 -10.95 -11.10 2.30
CA ASN A 129 -12.13 -10.32 2.66
C ASN A 129 -12.01 -8.90 2.07
N ASN A 130 -12.06 -8.78 0.74
CA ASN A 130 -12.00 -7.50 0.05
C ASN A 130 -13.31 -6.70 0.22
N ALA A 131 -13.33 -5.46 -0.31
CA ALA A 131 -14.47 -4.56 -0.12
C ALA A 131 -15.80 -5.14 -0.61
N LEU A 132 -15.81 -5.87 -1.72
CA LEU A 132 -17.03 -6.48 -2.26
C LEU A 132 -17.59 -7.54 -1.30
N ARG A 133 -16.76 -8.47 -0.84
CA ARG A 133 -17.18 -9.53 0.08
C ARG A 133 -17.64 -8.98 1.43
N LEU A 134 -16.93 -7.99 1.96
CA LEU A 134 -17.34 -7.32 3.19
C LEU A 134 -18.67 -6.57 3.01
N ALA A 135 -18.87 -5.89 1.88
CA ALA A 135 -20.14 -5.22 1.59
C ALA A 135 -21.32 -6.19 1.54
N GLU A 136 -21.16 -7.33 0.87
CA GLU A 136 -22.16 -8.38 0.81
C GLU A 136 -22.46 -8.96 2.20
N HIS A 137 -21.43 -9.26 2.99
CA HIS A 137 -21.57 -9.75 4.36
C HIS A 137 -22.33 -8.76 5.24
N PHE A 138 -21.95 -7.49 5.22
CA PHE A 138 -22.60 -6.47 6.04
C PHE A 138 -24.03 -6.15 5.60
N ALA A 139 -24.31 -6.20 4.30
CA ALA A 139 -25.68 -6.06 3.80
C ALA A 139 -26.60 -7.18 4.27
N ALA A 140 -26.10 -8.43 4.25
CA ALA A 140 -26.86 -9.59 4.72
C ALA A 140 -27.16 -9.54 6.23
N HIS A 141 -26.30 -8.91 7.03
CA HIS A 141 -26.40 -8.86 8.50
C HIS A 141 -26.76 -7.48 9.06
N GLN A 142 -27.22 -6.55 8.22
CA GLN A 142 -27.42 -5.14 8.57
C GLN A 142 -28.26 -4.92 9.84
N LYS A 143 -29.33 -5.72 10.04
CA LYS A 143 -30.20 -5.62 11.23
C LYS A 143 -29.48 -5.96 12.53
N GLN A 144 -28.47 -6.83 12.49
CA GLN A 144 -27.70 -7.28 13.66
C GLN A 144 -26.53 -6.33 13.96
N ILE A 145 -25.96 -5.73 12.92
CA ILE A 145 -24.78 -4.88 13.00
C ILE A 145 -25.11 -3.50 13.58
N GLY A 146 -26.28 -2.94 13.27
CA GLY A 146 -26.78 -1.70 13.87
C GLY A 146 -26.18 -0.40 13.31
N PHE A 147 -25.42 -0.46 12.20
CA PHE A 147 -24.90 0.70 11.46
C PHE A 147 -24.95 0.48 9.95
N ASP A 148 -24.85 1.58 9.20
CA ASP A 148 -24.83 1.57 7.73
C ASP A 148 -23.38 1.63 7.24
N MET A 149 -23.00 0.68 6.38
CA MET A 149 -21.66 0.61 5.77
C MET A 149 -21.70 1.21 4.37
N ARG A 150 -20.78 2.12 4.08
CA ARG A 150 -20.58 2.69 2.75
C ARG A 150 -19.23 2.27 2.20
N VAL A 151 -19.20 1.82 0.96
CA VAL A 151 -17.99 1.34 0.30
C VAL A 151 -17.52 2.35 -0.73
N THR A 152 -16.22 2.59 -0.74
CA THR A 152 -15.53 3.39 -1.75
C THR A 152 -14.31 2.60 -2.22
N THR A 153 -14.27 2.25 -3.50
CA THR A 153 -13.10 1.63 -4.13
C THR A 153 -12.34 2.70 -4.89
N LEU A 154 -11.10 2.97 -4.50
CA LEU A 154 -10.29 4.00 -5.15
C LEU A 154 -9.78 3.54 -6.51
N GLY A 155 -9.27 2.32 -6.61
CA GLY A 155 -8.77 1.77 -7.86
C GLY A 155 -7.71 2.66 -8.53
N HIS A 156 -7.74 2.74 -9.85
CA HIS A 156 -6.70 3.38 -10.65
C HIS A 156 -6.52 4.89 -10.45
N VAL A 157 -7.43 5.59 -9.78
CA VAL A 157 -7.22 7.02 -9.42
C VAL A 157 -5.98 7.20 -8.54
N GLN A 158 -5.60 6.17 -7.76
CA GLN A 158 -4.38 6.19 -6.95
C GLN A 158 -3.10 6.28 -7.79
N ARG A 159 -3.14 5.89 -9.07
CA ARG A 159 -2.02 5.98 -10.02
C ARG A 159 -1.91 7.36 -10.70
N GLY A 160 -2.96 8.17 -10.62
CA GLY A 160 -3.08 9.44 -11.31
C GLY A 160 -2.66 10.66 -10.51
N GLY A 161 -2.13 10.50 -9.30
CA GLY A 161 -1.74 11.59 -8.42
C GLY A 161 -0.52 12.37 -8.94
N THR A 162 -0.47 13.67 -8.63
CA THR A 162 0.73 14.48 -8.85
C THR A 162 1.78 14.13 -7.80
N PRO A 163 3.00 13.69 -8.18
CA PRO A 163 4.02 13.33 -7.21
C PRO A 163 4.44 14.53 -6.35
N GLY A 164 4.48 14.29 -5.05
CA GLY A 164 5.00 15.23 -4.06
C GLY A 164 6.53 15.32 -4.08
N ALA A 165 7.09 16.12 -3.17
CA ALA A 165 8.54 16.29 -3.07
C ALA A 165 9.25 14.97 -2.78
N PHE A 166 8.68 14.10 -1.95
CA PHE A 166 9.31 12.83 -1.58
C PHE A 166 9.57 11.94 -2.81
N ASP A 167 8.55 11.63 -3.59
CA ASP A 167 8.70 10.78 -4.78
C ASP A 167 9.62 11.42 -5.84
N ARG A 168 9.55 12.75 -6.02
CA ARG A 168 10.43 13.45 -6.97
C ARG A 168 11.90 13.37 -6.58
N LEU A 169 12.22 13.59 -5.30
CA LEU A 169 13.58 13.50 -4.79
C LEU A 169 14.08 12.05 -4.81
N LEU A 170 13.25 11.08 -4.41
CA LEU A 170 13.59 9.66 -4.48
C LEU A 170 13.89 9.25 -5.93
N ALA A 171 13.02 9.60 -6.87
CA ALA A 171 13.20 9.30 -8.29
C ALA A 171 14.51 9.89 -8.84
N THR A 172 14.81 11.14 -8.50
CA THR A 172 16.05 11.82 -8.92
C THR A 172 17.28 11.10 -8.37
N ARG A 173 17.29 10.76 -7.08
CA ARG A 173 18.40 10.05 -6.42
C ARG A 173 18.64 8.67 -7.02
N LEU A 174 17.58 7.88 -7.18
CA LEU A 174 17.70 6.53 -7.73
C LEU A 174 18.11 6.56 -9.20
N ALA A 175 17.57 7.47 -10.00
CA ALA A 175 17.93 7.60 -11.41
C ALA A 175 19.39 8.05 -11.60
N ALA A 176 19.88 9.03 -10.82
CA ALA A 176 21.26 9.47 -10.87
C ALA A 176 22.22 8.30 -10.55
N ALA A 177 21.95 7.55 -9.47
CA ALA A 177 22.76 6.39 -9.12
C ALA A 177 22.72 5.31 -10.22
N ALA A 178 21.57 5.07 -10.86
CA ALA A 178 21.47 4.11 -11.96
C ALA A 178 22.34 4.49 -13.15
N VAL A 179 22.41 5.78 -13.50
CA VAL A 179 23.29 6.30 -14.55
C VAL A 179 24.76 6.10 -14.16
N GLU A 180 25.15 6.43 -12.94
CA GLU A 180 26.51 6.24 -12.45
C GLU A 180 26.96 4.77 -12.50
N HIS A 181 26.09 3.82 -12.09
CA HIS A 181 26.37 2.39 -12.19
C HIS A 181 26.57 1.95 -13.64
N LEU A 182 25.70 2.41 -14.56
CA LEU A 182 25.87 2.11 -16.00
C LEU A 182 27.19 2.65 -16.57
N GLN A 183 27.58 3.88 -16.20
CA GLN A 183 28.84 4.49 -16.63
C GLN A 183 30.08 3.74 -16.14
N ARG A 184 29.99 3.07 -14.98
CA ARG A 184 31.05 2.22 -14.43
C ARG A 184 31.05 0.80 -14.98
N GLY A 185 30.09 0.44 -15.85
CA GLY A 185 29.90 -0.93 -16.32
C GLY A 185 29.30 -1.89 -15.25
N GLU A 186 28.72 -1.36 -14.20
CA GLU A 186 28.11 -2.11 -13.11
C GLU A 186 26.63 -2.36 -13.43
N HIS A 187 26.33 -3.38 -14.16
CA HIS A 187 24.97 -3.74 -14.61
C HIS A 187 24.42 -5.00 -13.91
N GLY A 188 23.19 -5.41 -14.24
CA GLY A 188 22.49 -6.53 -13.58
C GLY A 188 22.04 -6.24 -12.15
N ARG A 189 21.83 -4.97 -11.81
CA ARG A 189 21.49 -4.51 -10.46
C ARG A 189 20.20 -3.70 -10.43
N LEU A 190 19.50 -3.74 -9.29
CA LEU A 190 18.42 -2.83 -8.94
C LEU A 190 18.96 -1.68 -8.07
N ILE A 191 18.62 -0.47 -8.41
CA ILE A 191 18.84 0.69 -7.55
C ILE A 191 17.58 0.92 -6.71
N GLY A 192 17.73 0.86 -5.40
CA GLY A 192 16.67 1.03 -4.41
C GLY A 192 17.15 1.79 -3.18
N LEU A 193 16.24 2.00 -2.22
CA LEU A 193 16.54 2.60 -0.93
C LEU A 193 16.63 1.51 0.13
N VAL A 194 17.76 1.38 0.80
CA VAL A 194 17.99 0.39 1.87
C VAL A 194 18.65 1.08 3.06
N LYS A 195 18.01 1.05 4.21
CA LYS A 195 18.42 1.75 5.45
C LYS A 195 18.64 3.25 5.22
N GLY A 196 17.71 3.86 4.44
CA GLY A 196 17.75 5.29 4.10
C GLY A 196 18.82 5.68 3.07
N GLU A 197 19.65 4.73 2.61
CA GLU A 197 20.70 4.96 1.61
C GLU A 197 20.34 4.37 0.24
N VAL A 198 20.81 5.03 -0.82
CA VAL A 198 20.68 4.46 -2.17
C VAL A 198 21.68 3.31 -2.30
N ARG A 199 21.16 2.12 -2.64
CA ARG A 199 21.93 0.88 -2.77
C ARG A 199 21.66 0.21 -4.11
N ALA A 200 22.68 -0.47 -4.62
CA ALA A 200 22.60 -1.33 -5.80
C ALA A 200 22.63 -2.79 -5.36
N THR A 201 21.52 -3.51 -5.56
CA THR A 201 21.38 -4.92 -5.21
C THR A 201 21.33 -5.75 -6.49
N PRO A 202 22.03 -6.89 -6.61
CA PRO A 202 21.95 -7.77 -7.79
C PRO A 202 20.49 -8.17 -8.09
N LEU A 203 20.05 -8.05 -9.34
CA LEU A 203 18.69 -8.43 -9.76
C LEU A 203 18.39 -9.90 -9.45
N ALA A 204 19.40 -10.78 -9.56
CA ALA A 204 19.25 -12.20 -9.26
C ALA A 204 18.91 -12.48 -7.78
N GLU A 205 19.23 -11.58 -6.86
CA GLU A 205 18.95 -11.72 -5.43
C GLU A 205 17.55 -11.24 -5.04
N ILE A 206 16.88 -10.46 -5.90
CA ILE A 206 15.63 -9.82 -5.57
C ILE A 206 14.45 -10.27 -6.41
N VAL A 207 14.69 -10.68 -7.66
CA VAL A 207 13.61 -11.13 -8.56
C VAL A 207 13.01 -12.43 -8.04
N GLY A 208 11.69 -12.42 -7.84
CA GLY A 208 10.95 -13.56 -7.27
C GLY A 208 11.00 -13.65 -5.75
N MET A 209 11.73 -12.75 -5.07
CA MET A 209 11.75 -12.72 -3.59
C MET A 209 10.58 -11.90 -3.06
N PRO A 210 9.81 -12.44 -2.10
CA PRO A 210 8.74 -11.69 -1.45
C PRO A 210 9.33 -10.59 -0.56
N LYS A 211 8.68 -9.44 -0.53
CA LYS A 211 8.97 -8.39 0.45
C LYS A 211 7.97 -8.51 1.60
N ALA A 212 8.46 -8.80 2.80
CA ALA A 212 7.62 -8.89 3.99
C ALA A 212 7.15 -7.51 4.46
N ILE A 213 5.92 -7.44 4.98
CA ILE A 213 5.42 -6.28 5.72
C ILE A 213 6.02 -6.30 7.14
N ASP A 214 6.29 -5.11 7.66
CA ASP A 214 6.73 -4.94 9.04
C ASP A 214 5.56 -5.25 10.01
N LEU A 215 5.72 -6.30 10.80
CA LEU A 215 4.73 -6.75 11.78
C LEU A 215 4.50 -5.72 12.91
N GLU A 216 5.48 -4.85 13.20
CA GLU A 216 5.32 -3.80 14.20
C GLU A 216 4.31 -2.74 13.74
N LEU A 217 4.22 -2.47 12.45
CA LEU A 217 3.19 -1.58 11.88
C LEU A 217 1.78 -2.16 12.07
N ILE A 218 1.62 -3.48 11.96
CA ILE A 218 0.33 -4.15 12.22
C ILE A 218 -0.04 -4.02 13.71
N LYS A 219 0.93 -4.18 14.61
CA LYS A 219 0.70 -3.96 16.05
C LYS A 219 0.33 -2.52 16.35
N LEU A 220 1.07 -1.56 15.75
CA LEU A 220 0.78 -0.13 15.89
C LEU A 220 -0.65 0.20 15.47
N GLN A 221 -1.10 -0.30 14.32
CA GLN A 221 -2.48 -0.10 13.85
C GLN A 221 -3.51 -0.58 14.87
N LYS A 222 -3.31 -1.77 15.45
CA LYS A 222 -4.21 -2.33 16.46
C LYS A 222 -4.26 -1.50 17.75
N VAL A 223 -3.12 -0.93 18.17
CA VAL A 223 -3.07 -0.02 19.33
C VAL A 223 -3.81 1.29 19.05
N LEU A 224 -3.65 1.86 17.86
CA LEU A 224 -4.32 3.11 17.48
C LEU A 224 -5.84 2.95 17.29
N ALA A 225 -6.31 1.76 17.00
CA ALA A 225 -7.73 1.44 16.85
C ALA A 225 -8.48 1.32 18.19
N GLN A 226 -7.76 1.16 19.32
CA GLN A 226 -8.32 1.09 20.69
C GLN A 226 -8.65 2.49 21.20
#